data_615dacc6444c6dabd9ea46329e64d2c3
#
_entry.id   615dacc6444c6dabd9ea46329e64d2c3
#
_cell.length_a   1.000
_cell.length_b   1.000
_cell.length_c   1.000
_cell.angle_alpha   90.00
_cell.angle_beta   90.00
_cell.angle_gamma   90.00
#
_symmetry.space_group_name_H-M   'P 1'
#
loop_
_entity.id
_entity.type
_entity.pdbx_description
1 polymer ?
#
loop_
_entity_poly.entity_id
_entity_poly.type
_entity_poly.pdbx_seq_one_letter_code
_entity_poly.pdbx_strand_id
1 'polypeptide(L)'
;MNKKEDQTCVRIWKIGVLSLLLVLLFALTGCGKEAPEDYVKERLEKLQAGDDEMAEMLLQAGIESVDGKYVAAFPENLKNRYREFLKKACGHFTYTVKEAEAYNSDYRVKVEIAPAKVGDAVEALDAEYVQTLESTELTEAVEILLSKAEEQLETCDNGRKKELTLEIREKGSSYELTKDSQKELAEHLLSGYMDPYQAVAEVLDIRDYLQSVLDATYKGEVSKYARHTGSTEEQAREKYEKSFSGEELAAMDLSTEQEKRFQEAMKKIFAGSRYEIGAMQKTADGGYVTQVTVTPNLSLQKSSQELHTNAKSGKYGSEAQLVEGYLTTLETYAQQPVYGEATTVELHLSTGAILMSGDAMQEVNRLMEQILPS
;
A
#
# COMPACT_ATOMS: atom_id res chain seq x y z
N MET A 1 43.25 63.78 57.79
CA MET A 1 41.81 63.49 57.50
C MET A 1 41.67 63.13 56.02
N ASN A 2 41.62 62.01 55.80
CA ASN A 2 40.97 60.83 55.20
C ASN A 2 40.86 60.91 53.67
N LYS A 3 42.00 60.58 53.04
CA LYS A 3 42.03 60.25 51.63
C LYS A 3 41.62 58.82 51.35
N LYS A 4 41.31 57.97 52.34
CA LYS A 4 40.90 56.55 52.20
C LYS A 4 39.39 56.34 52.08
N GLU A 5 38.56 57.23 52.53
CA GLU A 5 37.10 57.11 52.52
C GLU A 5 36.52 57.40 51.10
N ASP A 6 37.19 58.29 50.34
CA ASP A 6 36.73 58.69 49.02
C ASP A 6 36.95 57.57 47.95
N GLN A 7 38.02 56.76 48.14
CA GLN A 7 38.28 55.65 47.19
C GLN A 7 37.35 54.45 47.39
N THR A 8 36.82 54.25 48.55
CA THR A 8 35.88 53.14 48.86
C THR A 8 34.50 53.46 48.33
N CYS A 9 34.04 54.69 48.41
CA CYS A 9 32.73 55.13 47.91
C CYS A 9 32.67 55.07 46.36
N VAL A 10 33.75 55.48 45.68
CA VAL A 10 33.88 55.44 44.22
C VAL A 10 33.98 53.96 43.69
N ARG A 11 34.60 53.05 44.47
CA ARG A 11 34.66 51.66 44.15
C ARG A 11 33.30 50.95 44.27
N ILE A 12 32.56 51.25 45.36
CA ILE A 12 31.21 50.69 45.57
C ILE A 12 30.25 51.22 44.52
N TRP A 13 30.33 52.48 44.13
CA TRP A 13 29.52 53.08 43.08
C TRP A 13 29.81 52.46 41.69
N LYS A 14 31.11 52.22 41.36
CA LYS A 14 31.51 51.56 40.12
C LYS A 14 31.07 50.09 40.05
N ILE A 15 31.08 49.36 41.18
CA ILE A 15 30.58 47.98 41.23
C ILE A 15 29.07 47.98 41.12
N GLY A 16 28.37 48.91 41.77
CA GLY A 16 26.92 49.05 41.65
C GLY A 16 26.45 49.41 40.24
N VAL A 17 27.14 50.31 39.55
CA VAL A 17 26.83 50.68 38.17
C VAL A 17 27.19 49.54 37.20
N LEU A 18 28.27 48.80 37.45
CA LEU A 18 28.64 47.64 36.61
C LEU A 18 27.69 46.48 36.77
N SER A 19 27.19 46.23 38.03
CA SER A 19 26.15 45.19 38.28
C SER A 19 24.80 45.60 37.69
N LEU A 20 24.45 46.90 37.74
CA LEU A 20 23.21 47.41 37.14
C LEU A 20 23.26 47.33 35.61
N LEU A 21 24.42 47.60 35.00
CA LEU A 21 24.64 47.44 33.55
C LEU A 21 24.59 45.97 33.12
N LEU A 22 25.12 45.05 33.95
CA LEU A 22 25.03 43.62 33.70
C LEU A 22 23.58 43.10 33.81
N VAL A 23 22.81 43.57 34.83
CA VAL A 23 21.38 43.24 34.98
C VAL A 23 20.55 43.85 33.84
N LEU A 24 20.88 45.04 33.35
CA LEU A 24 20.23 45.66 32.20
C LEU A 24 20.58 44.93 30.88
N LEU A 25 21.81 44.43 30.74
CA LEU A 25 22.18 43.58 29.61
C LEU A 25 21.40 42.25 29.63
N PHE A 26 21.22 41.62 30.79
CA PHE A 26 20.37 40.43 30.93
C PHE A 26 18.86 40.73 30.80
N ALA A 27 18.40 41.94 31.15
CA ALA A 27 17.00 42.34 30.96
C ALA A 27 16.68 42.72 29.49
N LEU A 28 17.69 43.06 28.69
CA LEU A 28 17.52 43.32 27.24
C LEU A 28 17.56 42.04 26.40
N THR A 29 18.05 40.92 26.96
CA THR A 29 17.97 39.59 26.28
C THR A 29 16.68 38.83 26.66
N GLY A 30 15.81 39.36 27.48
CA GLY A 30 14.66 38.68 28.09
C GLY A 30 13.30 38.93 27.42
N CYS A 31 13.21 39.52 26.23
CA CYS A 31 11.96 39.65 25.47
C CYS A 31 12.24 39.66 23.94
N GLY A 32 13.25 38.95 23.50
CA GLY A 32 13.51 38.74 22.09
C GLY A 32 12.69 37.55 21.57
N LYS A 33 12.06 37.70 20.41
CA LYS A 33 11.52 36.60 19.66
C LYS A 33 12.64 35.58 19.45
N GLU A 34 12.35 34.30 19.60
CA GLU A 34 13.27 33.20 19.32
C GLU A 34 13.89 33.39 17.91
N ALA A 35 15.15 33.03 17.73
CA ALA A 35 15.74 33.09 16.41
C ALA A 35 15.12 32.03 15.48
N PRO A 36 14.92 32.32 14.18
CA PRO A 36 14.29 31.37 13.25
C PRO A 36 15.00 30.03 13.19
N GLU A 37 16.32 30.00 13.24
CA GLU A 37 17.16 28.78 13.29
C GLU A 37 16.98 28.00 14.59
N ASP A 38 16.80 28.67 15.74
CA ASP A 38 16.57 28.02 17.02
C ASP A 38 15.20 27.33 17.04
N TYR A 39 14.18 27.95 16.47
CA TYR A 39 12.87 27.33 16.27
C TYR A 39 12.95 26.03 15.47
N VAL A 40 13.67 26.04 14.31
CA VAL A 40 13.84 24.83 13.49
C VAL A 40 14.61 23.77 14.26
N LYS A 41 15.66 24.17 14.99
CA LYS A 41 16.45 23.28 15.82
C LYS A 41 15.60 22.62 16.91
N GLU A 42 14.78 23.40 17.63
CA GLU A 42 13.86 22.85 18.65
C GLU A 42 12.90 21.83 18.04
N ARG A 43 12.36 22.05 16.83
CA ARG A 43 11.50 21.12 16.15
C ARG A 43 12.20 19.80 15.82
N LEU A 44 13.45 19.87 15.35
CA LEU A 44 14.23 18.66 15.05
C LEU A 44 14.66 17.92 16.32
N GLU A 45 14.96 18.64 17.41
CA GLU A 45 15.21 18.05 18.74
C GLU A 45 13.99 17.32 19.30
N LYS A 46 12.81 17.91 19.18
CA LYS A 46 11.54 17.26 19.55
C LYS A 46 11.30 15.99 18.74
N LEU A 47 11.55 16.05 17.44
CA LEU A 47 11.42 14.89 16.56
C LEU A 47 12.38 13.77 16.98
N GLN A 48 13.65 14.07 17.25
CA GLN A 48 14.61 13.08 17.77
C GLN A 48 14.22 12.53 19.16
N ALA A 49 13.59 13.35 19.97
CA ALA A 49 13.11 12.94 21.30
C ALA A 49 11.84 12.06 21.23
N GLY A 50 11.28 11.84 20.05
CA GLY A 50 10.06 11.05 19.87
C GLY A 50 8.79 11.76 20.32
N ASP A 51 8.72 13.09 20.11
CA ASP A 51 7.54 13.89 20.40
C ASP A 51 6.30 13.40 19.64
N ASP A 52 5.16 13.28 20.33
CA ASP A 52 3.94 12.72 19.76
C ASP A 52 3.36 13.52 18.59
N GLU A 53 3.39 14.87 18.69
CA GLU A 53 2.88 15.75 17.63
C GLU A 53 3.71 15.60 16.35
N MET A 54 5.03 15.55 16.50
CA MET A 54 5.95 15.40 15.38
C MET A 54 5.87 13.99 14.75
N ALA A 55 5.74 12.96 15.58
CA ALA A 55 5.56 11.58 15.09
C ALA A 55 4.22 11.41 14.36
N GLU A 56 3.16 12.05 14.83
CA GLU A 56 1.86 12.06 14.15
C GLU A 56 1.94 12.76 12.79
N MET A 57 2.62 13.90 12.73
CA MET A 57 2.86 14.62 11.46
C MET A 57 3.58 13.71 10.43
N LEU A 58 4.62 12.99 10.86
CA LEU A 58 5.33 12.05 9.99
C LEU A 58 4.45 10.87 9.58
N LEU A 59 3.69 10.30 10.50
CA LEU A 59 2.78 9.20 10.21
C LEU A 59 1.75 9.61 9.16
N GLN A 60 1.14 10.79 9.33
CA GLN A 60 0.16 11.31 8.38
C GLN A 60 0.78 11.52 6.99
N ALA A 61 1.97 12.12 6.91
CA ALA A 61 2.70 12.28 5.66
C ALA A 61 3.07 10.93 5.03
N GLY A 62 3.45 9.95 5.85
CA GLY A 62 3.71 8.57 5.42
C GLY A 62 2.48 7.91 4.82
N ILE A 63 1.34 8.00 5.50
CA ILE A 63 0.07 7.46 5.00
C ILE A 63 -0.32 8.14 3.68
N GLU A 64 -0.25 9.47 3.59
CA GLU A 64 -0.53 10.22 2.36
C GLU A 64 0.41 9.82 1.21
N SER A 65 1.66 9.46 1.51
CA SER A 65 2.63 9.02 0.50
C SER A 65 2.29 7.68 -0.14
N VAL A 66 1.52 6.83 0.55
CA VAL A 66 1.09 5.51 0.06
C VAL A 66 -0.39 5.45 -0.30
N ASP A 67 -1.15 6.50 0.00
CA ASP A 67 -2.57 6.59 -0.33
C ASP A 67 -2.82 6.48 -1.84
N GLY A 68 -3.76 5.64 -2.22
CA GLY A 68 -4.09 5.38 -3.62
C GLY A 68 -3.05 4.56 -4.41
N LYS A 69 -1.93 4.15 -3.80
CA LYS A 69 -0.98 3.23 -4.45
C LYS A 69 -1.48 1.79 -4.45
N TYR A 70 -2.22 1.41 -3.42
CA TYR A 70 -2.78 0.07 -3.22
C TYR A 70 -4.30 0.17 -3.05
N VAL A 71 -5.01 -0.89 -3.37
CA VAL A 71 -6.48 -0.93 -3.21
C VAL A 71 -6.88 -0.97 -1.73
N ALA A 72 -6.08 -1.62 -0.90
CA ALA A 72 -6.27 -1.60 0.54
C ALA A 72 -5.81 -0.27 1.14
N ALA A 73 -6.68 0.42 1.87
CA ALA A 73 -6.29 1.60 2.64
C ALA A 73 -5.35 1.20 3.79
N PHE A 74 -4.52 2.15 4.23
CA PHE A 74 -3.64 1.94 5.38
C PHE A 74 -4.46 1.55 6.63
N PRO A 75 -4.18 0.40 7.29
CA PRO A 75 -5.01 -0.11 8.37
C PRO A 75 -4.99 0.79 9.61
N GLU A 76 -6.16 1.07 10.17
CA GLU A 76 -6.29 1.93 11.37
C GLU A 76 -5.56 1.35 12.58
N ASN A 77 -5.62 0.03 12.77
CA ASN A 77 -4.94 -0.67 13.87
C ASN A 77 -3.41 -0.63 13.76
N LEU A 78 -2.86 -0.41 12.57
CA LEU A 78 -1.43 -0.31 12.35
C LEU A 78 -0.85 1.08 12.69
N LYS A 79 -1.68 2.13 12.73
CA LYS A 79 -1.23 3.51 12.96
C LYS A 79 -0.44 3.69 14.24
N ASN A 80 -0.92 3.12 15.35
CA ASN A 80 -0.22 3.23 16.64
C ASN A 80 1.15 2.54 16.60
N ARG A 81 1.21 1.34 16.02
CA ARG A 81 2.46 0.59 15.89
C ARG A 81 3.47 1.32 15.00
N TYR A 82 2.99 1.89 13.89
CA TYR A 82 3.83 2.67 12.98
C TYR A 82 4.33 3.97 13.61
N ARG A 83 3.51 4.66 14.41
CA ARG A 83 3.90 5.85 15.16
C ARG A 83 5.07 5.54 16.11
N GLU A 84 4.98 4.46 16.88
CA GLU A 84 6.06 4.05 17.78
C GLU A 84 7.35 3.69 17.03
N PHE A 85 7.24 3.03 15.88
CA PHE A 85 8.40 2.81 15.01
C PHE A 85 9.02 4.11 14.53
N LEU A 86 8.23 5.07 14.04
CA LEU A 86 8.72 6.37 13.57
C LEU A 86 9.41 7.16 14.68
N LYS A 87 8.90 7.13 15.92
CA LYS A 87 9.56 7.74 17.07
C LYS A 87 10.98 7.16 17.27
N LYS A 88 11.11 5.84 17.24
CA LYS A 88 12.40 5.17 17.38
C LYS A 88 13.32 5.51 16.21
N ALA A 89 12.85 5.37 14.98
CA ALA A 89 13.62 5.66 13.77
C ALA A 89 14.13 7.12 13.75
N CYS A 90 13.30 8.06 14.15
CA CYS A 90 13.69 9.46 14.26
C CYS A 90 14.73 9.73 15.35
N GLY A 91 14.87 8.88 16.36
CA GLY A 91 15.96 8.98 17.32
C GLY A 91 17.36 8.84 16.71
N HIS A 92 17.46 8.28 15.52
CA HIS A 92 18.73 7.92 14.88
C HIS A 92 19.14 8.83 13.71
N PHE A 93 18.33 9.82 13.27
CA PHE A 93 18.80 10.76 12.25
C PHE A 93 19.80 11.79 12.80
N THR A 94 20.65 12.32 11.94
CA THR A 94 21.58 13.40 12.29
C THR A 94 21.25 14.65 11.48
N TYR A 95 21.49 15.83 12.06
CA TYR A 95 21.22 17.09 11.39
C TYR A 95 22.20 18.20 11.80
N THR A 96 22.24 19.24 10.96
CA THR A 96 22.94 20.49 11.25
C THR A 96 22.07 21.63 10.73
N VAL A 97 21.69 22.55 11.61
CA VAL A 97 20.94 23.77 11.25
C VAL A 97 21.94 24.89 10.92
N LYS A 98 21.74 25.60 9.82
CA LYS A 98 22.52 26.75 9.40
C LYS A 98 21.77 28.06 9.76
N GLU A 99 22.45 29.19 9.61
CA GLU A 99 21.83 30.51 9.84
C GLU A 99 20.63 30.74 8.93
N ALA A 100 19.65 31.46 9.48
CA ALA A 100 18.43 31.82 8.76
C ALA A 100 18.67 32.99 7.81
N GLU A 101 18.05 32.95 6.66
CA GLU A 101 18.04 34.05 5.68
C GLU A 101 16.61 34.64 5.63
N ALA A 102 16.51 35.99 5.70
CA ALA A 102 15.21 36.66 5.50
C ALA A 102 14.74 36.44 4.04
N TYR A 103 13.46 36.05 3.90
CA TYR A 103 12.84 35.78 2.60
C TYR A 103 11.43 36.36 2.54
N ASN A 104 11.28 37.48 1.85
CA ASN A 104 10.05 38.29 1.85
C ASN A 104 9.66 38.73 3.27
N SER A 105 8.49 38.31 3.75
CA SER A 105 8.02 38.53 5.15
C SER A 105 8.34 37.35 6.07
N ASP A 106 9.00 36.34 5.58
CA ASP A 106 9.26 35.07 6.25
C ASP A 106 10.76 34.79 6.34
N TYR A 107 11.17 33.57 6.70
CA TYR A 107 12.56 33.15 6.77
C TYR A 107 12.77 31.82 6.06
N ARG A 108 13.99 31.63 5.57
CA ARG A 108 14.49 30.35 5.07
C ARG A 108 15.64 29.85 5.94
N VAL A 109 15.54 28.65 6.44
CA VAL A 109 16.56 28.00 7.25
C VAL A 109 17.09 26.78 6.49
N LYS A 110 18.37 26.75 6.21
CA LYS A 110 19.01 25.58 5.60
C LYS A 110 19.36 24.56 6.66
N VAL A 111 18.99 23.31 6.40
CA VAL A 111 19.26 22.19 7.30
C VAL A 111 19.88 21.05 6.52
N GLU A 112 21.01 20.54 6.97
CA GLU A 112 21.56 19.28 6.46
C GLU A 112 21.02 18.13 7.33
N ILE A 113 20.36 17.16 6.71
CA ILE A 113 19.75 16.02 7.40
C ILE A 113 20.22 14.71 6.76
N ALA A 114 20.57 13.74 7.60
CA ALA A 114 20.85 12.37 7.20
C ALA A 114 19.94 11.44 8.02
N PRO A 115 18.87 10.85 7.42
CA PRO A 115 18.01 9.89 8.09
C PRO A 115 18.76 8.59 8.39
N ALA A 116 18.28 7.80 9.33
CA ALA A 116 18.78 6.44 9.53
C ALA A 116 18.52 5.59 8.26
N LYS A 117 19.46 4.74 7.92
CA LYS A 117 19.33 3.82 6.77
C LYS A 117 18.51 2.58 7.13
N VAL A 118 17.24 2.78 7.42
CA VAL A 118 16.34 1.65 7.69
C VAL A 118 15.99 0.89 6.41
N GLY A 119 15.94 1.59 5.26
CA GLY A 119 15.57 1.01 3.98
C GLY A 119 16.46 -0.15 3.54
N ASP A 120 17.78 0.01 3.58
CA ASP A 120 18.72 -1.06 3.18
C ASP A 120 18.52 -2.35 4.02
N ALA A 121 18.19 -2.16 5.29
CA ALA A 121 17.96 -3.24 6.23
C ALA A 121 16.60 -3.92 6.04
N VAL A 122 15.57 -3.13 5.74
CA VAL A 122 14.24 -3.61 5.43
C VAL A 122 14.23 -4.32 4.07
N GLU A 123 14.93 -3.79 3.08
CA GLU A 123 15.03 -4.39 1.74
C GLU A 123 15.65 -5.80 1.78
N ALA A 124 16.69 -6.00 2.59
CA ALA A 124 17.29 -7.32 2.80
C ALA A 124 16.35 -8.27 3.56
N LEU A 125 15.59 -7.77 4.52
CA LEU A 125 14.61 -8.54 5.29
C LEU A 125 13.36 -8.83 4.45
N ASP A 126 12.92 -7.89 3.61
CA ASP A 126 11.77 -8.03 2.73
C ASP A 126 11.94 -9.18 1.76
N ALA A 127 13.12 -9.32 1.13
CA ALA A 127 13.37 -10.37 0.16
C ALA A 127 13.24 -11.77 0.79
N GLU A 128 13.73 -11.95 2.02
CA GLU A 128 13.66 -13.23 2.73
C GLU A 128 12.28 -13.48 3.34
N TYR A 129 11.69 -12.46 3.98
CA TYR A 129 10.42 -12.59 4.69
C TYR A 129 9.22 -12.63 3.73
N VAL A 130 9.19 -11.78 2.71
CA VAL A 130 8.10 -11.77 1.71
C VAL A 130 8.09 -13.06 0.89
N GLN A 131 9.27 -13.69 0.67
CA GLN A 131 9.36 -15.03 0.08
C GLN A 131 8.72 -16.12 0.96
N THR A 132 8.61 -15.89 2.27
CA THR A 132 8.06 -16.85 3.25
C THR A 132 6.68 -16.46 3.78
N LEU A 133 6.04 -15.40 3.24
CA LEU A 133 4.75 -14.90 3.69
C LEU A 133 3.65 -15.93 3.41
N GLU A 134 3.37 -16.78 4.39
CA GLU A 134 2.19 -17.65 4.40
C GLU A 134 0.94 -16.94 4.95
N SER A 135 1.12 -15.84 5.68
CA SER A 135 0.04 -15.08 6.30
C SER A 135 -0.62 -14.11 5.33
N THR A 136 -1.93 -14.00 5.42
CA THR A 136 -2.78 -13.13 4.60
C THR A 136 -3.13 -11.82 5.27
N GLU A 137 -2.68 -11.61 6.50
CA GLU A 137 -3.02 -10.44 7.32
C GLU A 137 -1.95 -9.35 7.15
N LEU A 138 -2.27 -8.31 6.39
CA LEU A 138 -1.39 -7.15 6.15
C LEU A 138 -0.80 -6.58 7.44
N THR A 139 -1.62 -6.42 8.47
CA THR A 139 -1.19 -5.86 9.76
C THR A 139 -0.13 -6.72 10.42
N GLU A 140 -0.35 -8.03 10.52
CA GLU A 140 0.57 -8.96 11.17
C GLU A 140 1.93 -9.00 10.45
N ALA A 141 1.90 -9.09 9.13
CA ALA A 141 3.11 -9.10 8.31
C ALA A 141 3.92 -7.80 8.47
N VAL A 142 3.26 -6.65 8.44
CA VAL A 142 3.91 -5.34 8.63
C VAL A 142 4.47 -5.21 10.06
N GLU A 143 3.76 -5.67 11.09
CA GLU A 143 4.25 -5.63 12.48
C GLU A 143 5.53 -6.45 12.67
N ILE A 144 5.65 -7.60 12.01
CA ILE A 144 6.87 -8.40 12.02
C ILE A 144 8.02 -7.65 11.36
N LEU A 145 7.81 -7.06 10.18
CA LEU A 145 8.84 -6.26 9.50
C LEU A 145 9.25 -5.03 10.30
N LEU A 146 8.31 -4.33 10.92
CA LEU A 146 8.62 -3.20 11.80
C LEU A 146 9.46 -3.63 13.01
N SER A 147 9.18 -4.77 13.61
CA SER A 147 9.95 -5.28 14.73
C SER A 147 11.39 -5.60 14.32
N LYS A 148 11.58 -6.24 13.18
CA LYS A 148 12.92 -6.51 12.64
C LYS A 148 13.65 -5.23 12.25
N ALA A 149 12.96 -4.25 11.66
CA ALA A 149 13.54 -2.94 11.34
C ALA A 149 13.99 -2.20 12.62
N GLU A 150 13.23 -2.29 13.71
CA GLU A 150 13.62 -1.72 15.01
C GLU A 150 14.89 -2.35 15.59
N GLU A 151 15.03 -3.66 15.50
CA GLU A 151 16.25 -4.36 15.97
C GLU A 151 17.51 -3.87 15.25
N GLN A 152 17.36 -3.44 14.00
CA GLN A 152 18.48 -2.96 13.19
C GLN A 152 18.78 -1.47 13.37
N LEU A 153 17.85 -0.67 13.90
CA LEU A 153 18.10 0.76 14.18
C LEU A 153 19.33 1.01 15.05
N GLU A 154 19.60 0.11 15.99
CA GLU A 154 20.76 0.22 16.91
C GLU A 154 22.10 0.11 16.19
N THR A 155 22.14 -0.48 15.02
CA THR A 155 23.38 -0.77 14.27
C THR A 155 23.43 -0.15 12.87
N CYS A 156 22.33 0.51 12.43
CA CYS A 156 22.27 1.08 11.10
C CYS A 156 23.10 2.36 10.97
N ASP A 157 23.70 2.54 9.82
CA ASP A 157 24.36 3.79 9.44
C ASP A 157 23.34 4.89 9.10
N ASN A 158 23.77 6.12 9.14
CA ASN A 158 22.98 7.21 8.59
C ASN A 158 23.05 7.22 7.06
N GLY A 159 21.92 7.56 6.45
CA GLY A 159 21.78 7.71 5.03
C GLY A 159 22.58 8.91 4.48
N ARG A 160 22.39 9.19 3.20
CA ARG A 160 23.04 10.32 2.55
C ARG A 160 22.53 11.64 3.13
N LYS A 161 23.45 12.50 3.54
CA LYS A 161 23.14 13.90 3.88
C LYS A 161 22.48 14.61 2.69
N LYS A 162 21.36 15.27 2.96
CA LYS A 162 20.68 16.18 2.02
C LYS A 162 20.52 17.53 2.68
N GLU A 163 20.78 18.60 1.94
CA GLU A 163 20.44 19.95 2.35
C GLU A 163 19.00 20.25 1.95
N LEU A 164 18.19 20.62 2.94
CA LEU A 164 16.83 21.12 2.78
C LEU A 164 16.78 22.61 3.08
N THR A 165 15.90 23.33 2.42
CA THR A 165 15.61 24.74 2.71
C THR A 165 14.20 24.85 3.27
N LEU A 166 14.10 24.98 4.60
CA LEU A 166 12.83 25.05 5.31
C LEU A 166 12.35 26.50 5.39
N GLU A 167 11.18 26.78 4.83
CA GLU A 167 10.51 28.07 4.96
C GLU A 167 9.65 28.08 6.24
N ILE A 168 9.82 29.12 7.03
CA ILE A 168 9.06 29.34 8.27
C ILE A 168 8.41 30.72 8.23
N ARG A 169 7.17 30.78 8.70
CA ARG A 169 6.38 32.02 8.78
C ARG A 169 6.31 32.53 10.20
N GLU A 170 6.25 33.83 10.34
CA GLU A 170 5.95 34.46 11.62
C GLU A 170 4.51 34.19 12.03
N LYS A 171 4.31 33.70 13.27
CA LYS A 171 3.00 33.47 13.87
C LYS A 171 2.97 34.03 15.29
N GLY A 172 2.55 35.28 15.42
CA GLY A 172 2.55 35.96 16.72
C GLY A 172 3.96 36.14 17.26
N SER A 173 4.27 35.58 18.42
CA SER A 173 5.59 35.60 19.05
C SER A 173 6.51 34.44 18.66
N SER A 174 6.07 33.49 17.83
CA SER A 174 6.82 32.31 17.40
C SER A 174 6.82 32.18 15.88
N TYR A 175 7.16 31.00 15.39
CA TYR A 175 7.17 30.65 13.97
C TYR A 175 6.33 29.40 13.71
N GLU A 176 6.08 29.14 12.45
CA GLU A 176 5.42 27.92 11.94
C GLU A 176 6.10 27.48 10.65
N LEU A 177 6.45 26.20 10.52
CA LEU A 177 6.89 25.61 9.26
C LEU A 177 5.77 25.71 8.23
N THR A 178 6.12 26.13 7.00
CA THR A 178 5.13 26.08 5.90
C THR A 178 4.76 24.62 5.60
N LYS A 179 3.58 24.41 5.03
CA LYS A 179 3.13 23.05 4.66
C LYS A 179 4.09 22.37 3.69
N ASP A 180 4.65 23.12 2.75
CA ASP A 180 5.61 22.58 1.78
C ASP A 180 6.91 22.16 2.47
N SER A 181 7.41 22.95 3.44
CA SER A 181 8.57 22.59 4.23
C SER A 181 8.34 21.39 5.15
N GLN A 182 7.13 21.28 5.74
CA GLN A 182 6.74 20.10 6.52
C GLN A 182 6.74 18.85 5.64
N LYS A 183 6.18 18.96 4.44
CA LYS A 183 6.12 17.87 3.47
C LYS A 183 7.53 17.46 3.01
N GLU A 184 8.38 18.41 2.61
CA GLU A 184 9.74 18.13 2.15
C GLU A 184 10.58 17.46 3.27
N LEU A 185 10.46 17.96 4.51
CA LEU A 185 11.12 17.37 5.67
C LEU A 185 10.63 15.94 5.91
N ALA A 186 9.31 15.74 5.90
CA ALA A 186 8.71 14.42 6.09
C ALA A 186 9.11 13.45 4.98
N GLU A 187 9.03 13.82 3.72
CA GLU A 187 9.44 12.98 2.58
C GLU A 187 10.90 12.54 2.70
N HIS A 188 11.79 13.45 3.12
CA HIS A 188 13.19 13.10 3.29
C HIS A 188 13.43 12.15 4.46
N LEU A 189 12.82 12.41 5.62
CA LEU A 189 12.94 11.57 6.81
C LEU A 189 12.26 10.21 6.65
N LEU A 190 11.13 10.16 5.92
CA LEU A 190 10.39 8.93 5.67
C LEU A 190 10.97 8.06 4.55
N SER A 191 12.05 8.53 3.88
CA SER A 191 12.71 7.73 2.85
C SER A 191 13.17 6.40 3.44
N GLY A 192 12.52 5.31 3.04
CA GLY A 192 12.71 3.96 3.55
C GLY A 192 11.88 3.60 4.79
N TYR A 193 11.36 4.54 5.55
CA TYR A 193 10.59 4.21 6.78
C TYR A 193 9.20 3.64 6.49
N MET A 194 8.66 3.86 5.29
CA MET A 194 7.41 3.26 4.84
C MET A 194 7.61 1.92 4.10
N ASP A 195 8.85 1.51 3.85
CA ASP A 195 9.18 0.29 3.11
C ASP A 195 8.56 -0.97 3.75
N PRO A 196 8.53 -1.17 5.09
CA PRO A 196 7.88 -2.32 5.69
C PRO A 196 6.41 -2.46 5.31
N TYR A 197 5.68 -1.35 5.23
CA TYR A 197 4.30 -1.36 4.77
C TYR A 197 4.20 -1.60 3.26
N GLN A 198 5.00 -0.87 2.48
CA GLN A 198 4.94 -0.92 1.02
C GLN A 198 5.27 -2.32 0.48
N ALA A 199 6.29 -2.97 1.04
CA ALA A 199 6.69 -4.32 0.63
C ALA A 199 5.55 -5.34 0.80
N VAL A 200 4.89 -5.33 1.94
CA VAL A 200 3.78 -6.24 2.22
C VAL A 200 2.54 -5.86 1.40
N ALA A 201 2.20 -4.57 1.37
CA ALA A 201 1.03 -4.08 0.65
C ALA A 201 1.10 -4.38 -0.85
N GLU A 202 2.28 -4.25 -1.46
CA GLU A 202 2.51 -4.56 -2.88
C GLU A 202 2.21 -6.03 -3.20
N VAL A 203 2.74 -6.94 -2.41
CA VAL A 203 2.54 -8.39 -2.61
C VAL A 203 1.08 -8.80 -2.41
N LEU A 204 0.45 -8.29 -1.35
CA LEU A 204 -0.94 -8.59 -1.06
C LEU A 204 -1.90 -7.95 -2.07
N ASP A 205 -1.56 -6.77 -2.61
CA ASP A 205 -2.36 -6.10 -3.65
C ASP A 205 -2.38 -6.91 -4.96
N ILE A 206 -1.24 -7.46 -5.37
CA ILE A 206 -1.15 -8.35 -6.53
C ILE A 206 -1.96 -9.63 -6.32
N ARG A 207 -1.86 -10.23 -5.12
CA ARG A 207 -2.64 -11.42 -4.77
C ARG A 207 -4.15 -11.14 -4.77
N ASP A 208 -4.59 -10.03 -4.15
CA ASP A 208 -5.99 -9.62 -4.12
C ASP A 208 -6.51 -9.28 -5.51
N TYR A 209 -5.67 -8.70 -6.38
CA TYR A 209 -6.03 -8.47 -7.77
C TYR A 209 -6.26 -9.78 -8.52
N LEU A 210 -5.36 -10.76 -8.43
CA LEU A 210 -5.56 -12.08 -9.05
C LEU A 210 -6.85 -12.74 -8.54
N GLN A 211 -7.09 -12.73 -7.23
CA GLN A 211 -8.32 -13.22 -6.63
C GLN A 211 -9.55 -12.50 -7.21
N SER A 212 -9.48 -11.17 -7.33
CA SER A 212 -10.57 -10.35 -7.84
C SER A 212 -10.89 -10.63 -9.32
N VAL A 213 -9.87 -10.93 -10.13
CA VAL A 213 -10.05 -11.33 -11.54
C VAL A 213 -10.80 -12.66 -11.63
N LEU A 214 -10.41 -13.64 -10.82
CA LEU A 214 -11.07 -14.96 -10.80
C LEU A 214 -12.50 -14.85 -10.26
N ASP A 215 -12.70 -14.12 -9.16
CA ASP A 215 -14.02 -13.94 -8.54
C ASP A 215 -14.98 -13.16 -9.46
N ALA A 216 -14.49 -12.11 -10.14
CA ALA A 216 -15.28 -11.38 -11.13
C ALA A 216 -15.67 -12.25 -12.33
N THR A 217 -14.75 -13.10 -12.80
CA THR A 217 -14.98 -13.97 -13.95
C THR A 217 -15.94 -15.11 -13.64
N TYR A 218 -15.75 -15.77 -12.49
CA TYR A 218 -16.49 -17.00 -12.19
C TYR A 218 -17.71 -16.74 -11.32
N LYS A 219 -17.65 -15.82 -10.34
CA LYS A 219 -18.72 -15.61 -9.35
C LYS A 219 -19.53 -14.34 -9.59
N GLY A 220 -19.09 -13.45 -10.48
CA GLY A 220 -19.69 -12.13 -10.69
C GLY A 220 -19.47 -11.18 -9.51
N GLU A 221 -18.47 -11.42 -8.67
CA GLU A 221 -18.07 -10.58 -7.56
C GLU A 221 -17.16 -9.47 -8.05
N VAL A 222 -17.73 -8.43 -8.62
CA VAL A 222 -17.00 -7.42 -9.42
C VAL A 222 -16.45 -6.23 -8.63
N SER A 223 -16.83 -6.05 -7.36
CA SER A 223 -16.47 -4.87 -6.55
C SER A 223 -14.97 -4.66 -6.39
N LYS A 224 -14.22 -5.71 -6.03
CA LYS A 224 -12.77 -5.64 -5.88
C LYS A 224 -12.09 -5.46 -7.24
N TYR A 225 -12.53 -6.20 -8.25
CA TYR A 225 -12.03 -6.06 -9.62
C TYR A 225 -12.19 -4.64 -10.16
N ALA A 226 -13.34 -4.02 -9.94
CA ALA A 226 -13.60 -2.63 -10.33
C ALA A 226 -12.61 -1.66 -9.68
N ARG A 227 -12.33 -1.83 -8.38
CA ARG A 227 -11.33 -1.00 -7.68
C ARG A 227 -9.92 -1.16 -8.24
N HIS A 228 -9.46 -2.38 -8.47
CA HIS A 228 -8.13 -2.64 -9.03
C HIS A 228 -7.97 -2.12 -10.46
N THR A 229 -9.04 -2.12 -11.26
CA THR A 229 -9.01 -1.69 -12.67
C THR A 229 -9.38 -0.21 -12.87
N GLY A 230 -9.81 0.50 -11.82
CA GLY A 230 -10.31 1.86 -11.91
C GLY A 230 -11.63 1.98 -12.69
N SER A 231 -12.34 0.85 -12.93
CA SER A 231 -13.66 0.84 -13.56
C SER A 231 -14.77 1.06 -12.52
N THR A 232 -15.99 1.32 -12.96
CA THR A 232 -17.16 1.28 -12.07
C THR A 232 -17.63 -0.18 -11.89
N GLU A 233 -18.31 -0.45 -10.76
CA GLU A 233 -18.91 -1.77 -10.54
C GLU A 233 -19.97 -2.10 -11.62
N GLU A 234 -20.67 -1.09 -12.12
CA GLU A 234 -21.64 -1.23 -13.21
C GLU A 234 -20.95 -1.72 -14.50
N GLN A 235 -19.85 -1.07 -14.89
CA GLN A 235 -19.07 -1.48 -16.06
C GLN A 235 -18.50 -2.91 -15.91
N ALA A 236 -17.98 -3.23 -14.74
CA ALA A 236 -17.47 -4.57 -14.47
C ALA A 236 -18.58 -5.63 -14.49
N ARG A 237 -19.76 -5.32 -13.94
CA ARG A 237 -20.95 -6.18 -13.98
C ARG A 237 -21.47 -6.36 -15.40
N GLU A 238 -21.54 -5.30 -16.18
CA GLU A 238 -21.93 -5.38 -17.59
C GLU A 238 -20.99 -6.30 -18.37
N LYS A 239 -19.68 -6.22 -18.12
CA LYS A 239 -18.69 -7.11 -18.75
C LYS A 239 -18.93 -8.57 -18.37
N TYR A 240 -19.20 -8.85 -17.07
CA TYR A 240 -19.56 -10.18 -16.60
C TYR A 240 -20.85 -10.71 -17.27
N GLU A 241 -21.90 -9.93 -17.31
CA GLU A 241 -23.15 -10.32 -17.95
C GLU A 241 -22.97 -10.60 -19.45
N LYS A 242 -22.20 -9.76 -20.14
CA LYS A 242 -21.90 -9.93 -21.56
C LYS A 242 -21.10 -11.21 -21.87
N SER A 243 -20.33 -11.74 -20.93
CA SER A 243 -19.60 -12.99 -21.15
C SER A 243 -20.52 -14.21 -21.34
N PHE A 244 -21.79 -14.12 -20.96
CA PHE A 244 -22.82 -15.15 -21.15
C PHE A 244 -23.80 -14.84 -22.29
N SER A 245 -23.60 -13.71 -23.00
CA SER A 245 -24.45 -13.27 -24.12
C SER A 245 -23.55 -12.93 -25.31
N GLY A 246 -23.21 -13.86 -26.15
CA GLY A 246 -22.28 -13.63 -27.23
C GLY A 246 -22.79 -14.10 -28.61
N GLU A 247 -21.95 -13.89 -29.64
CA GLU A 247 -22.22 -14.30 -31.00
C GLU A 247 -22.51 -15.81 -31.12
N GLU A 248 -21.93 -16.63 -30.26
CA GLU A 248 -22.17 -18.07 -30.18
C GLU A 248 -23.63 -18.41 -29.82
N LEU A 249 -24.23 -17.64 -28.88
CA LEU A 249 -25.64 -17.80 -28.56
C LEU A 249 -26.55 -17.34 -29.71
N ALA A 250 -26.19 -16.25 -30.36
CA ALA A 250 -26.96 -15.74 -31.50
C ALA A 250 -26.96 -16.75 -32.69
N ALA A 251 -25.93 -17.59 -32.80
CA ALA A 251 -25.85 -18.63 -33.80
C ALA A 251 -26.78 -19.83 -33.51
N MET A 252 -27.29 -19.96 -32.28
CA MET A 252 -28.15 -21.08 -31.89
C MET A 252 -29.64 -20.85 -32.14
N ASP A 253 -30.06 -19.67 -32.61
CA ASP A 253 -31.45 -19.26 -32.83
C ASP A 253 -32.37 -19.57 -31.65
N LEU A 254 -31.92 -19.24 -30.44
CA LEU A 254 -32.65 -19.48 -29.21
C LEU A 254 -33.78 -18.45 -29.00
N SER A 255 -34.92 -18.91 -28.49
CA SER A 255 -35.94 -17.99 -27.96
C SER A 255 -35.43 -17.27 -26.72
N THR A 256 -36.00 -16.10 -26.40
CA THR A 256 -35.64 -15.32 -25.21
C THR A 256 -35.67 -16.14 -23.90
N GLU A 257 -36.62 -17.06 -23.78
CA GLU A 257 -36.70 -17.95 -22.60
C GLU A 257 -35.57 -18.98 -22.58
N GLN A 258 -35.17 -19.50 -23.75
CA GLN A 258 -34.06 -20.43 -23.87
C GLN A 258 -32.71 -19.74 -23.62
N GLU A 259 -32.54 -18.51 -24.11
CA GLU A 259 -31.35 -17.69 -23.81
C GLU A 259 -31.22 -17.47 -22.29
N LYS A 260 -32.29 -17.13 -21.61
CA LYS A 260 -32.30 -16.91 -20.16
C LYS A 260 -31.92 -18.20 -19.43
N ARG A 261 -32.51 -19.35 -19.78
CA ARG A 261 -32.17 -20.66 -19.20
C ARG A 261 -30.68 -20.99 -19.39
N PHE A 262 -30.16 -20.76 -20.58
CA PHE A 262 -28.75 -20.95 -20.89
C PHE A 262 -27.87 -20.09 -19.99
N GLN A 263 -28.13 -18.78 -19.93
CA GLN A 263 -27.36 -17.83 -19.13
C GLN A 263 -27.39 -18.21 -17.64
N GLU A 264 -28.54 -18.58 -17.10
CA GLU A 264 -28.69 -19.02 -15.70
C GLU A 264 -27.90 -20.31 -15.42
N ALA A 265 -27.94 -21.28 -16.31
CA ALA A 265 -27.20 -22.53 -16.17
C ALA A 265 -25.69 -22.27 -16.25
N MET A 266 -25.23 -21.47 -17.22
CA MET A 266 -23.81 -21.10 -17.36
C MET A 266 -23.30 -20.37 -16.12
N LYS A 267 -24.01 -19.36 -15.64
CA LYS A 267 -23.63 -18.62 -14.41
C LYS A 267 -23.50 -19.54 -13.21
N LYS A 268 -24.40 -20.52 -13.06
CA LYS A 268 -24.31 -21.50 -11.98
C LYS A 268 -23.09 -22.41 -12.11
N ILE A 269 -22.79 -22.88 -13.33
CA ILE A 269 -21.59 -23.70 -13.59
C ILE A 269 -20.33 -22.90 -13.26
N PHE A 270 -20.24 -21.66 -13.73
CA PHE A 270 -19.13 -20.76 -13.45
C PHE A 270 -18.98 -20.50 -11.96
N ALA A 271 -20.06 -20.15 -11.26
CA ALA A 271 -20.06 -19.92 -9.80
C ALA A 271 -19.65 -21.15 -8.98
N GLY A 272 -19.77 -22.35 -9.57
CA GLY A 272 -19.28 -23.61 -9.00
C GLY A 272 -17.76 -23.80 -9.11
N SER A 273 -17.01 -22.88 -9.70
CA SER A 273 -15.55 -22.96 -9.84
C SER A 273 -14.84 -22.91 -8.48
N ARG A 274 -13.82 -23.77 -8.31
CA ARG A 274 -13.08 -23.93 -7.04
C ARG A 274 -11.60 -23.70 -7.27
N TYR A 275 -11.07 -22.69 -6.61
CA TYR A 275 -9.65 -22.33 -6.63
C TYR A 275 -9.28 -21.71 -5.29
N GLU A 276 -8.01 -21.84 -4.94
CA GLU A 276 -7.42 -21.26 -3.75
C GLU A 276 -6.03 -20.72 -4.12
N ILE A 277 -5.82 -19.42 -3.94
CA ILE A 277 -4.55 -18.75 -4.21
C ILE A 277 -3.71 -18.85 -2.94
N GLY A 278 -2.54 -19.49 -3.05
CA GLY A 278 -1.57 -19.61 -1.99
C GLY A 278 -0.85 -18.30 -1.67
N ALA A 279 0.24 -18.42 -0.92
CA ALA A 279 1.12 -17.28 -0.63
C ALA A 279 1.71 -16.72 -1.93
N MET A 280 1.75 -15.39 -2.04
CA MET A 280 2.41 -14.69 -3.14
C MET A 280 3.84 -14.37 -2.73
N GLN A 281 4.80 -14.67 -3.60
CA GLN A 281 6.22 -14.42 -3.36
C GLN A 281 6.77 -13.49 -4.44
N LYS A 282 7.55 -12.49 -4.05
CA LYS A 282 8.28 -11.64 -4.98
C LYS A 282 9.53 -12.35 -5.47
N THR A 283 9.78 -12.34 -6.78
CA THR A 283 10.95 -12.96 -7.39
C THR A 283 12.12 -11.98 -7.53
N ALA A 284 13.34 -12.49 -7.63
CA ALA A 284 14.55 -11.65 -7.71
C ALA A 284 14.59 -10.72 -8.94
N ASP A 285 13.89 -11.06 -10.02
CA ASP A 285 13.72 -10.24 -11.21
C ASP A 285 12.57 -9.23 -11.10
N GLY A 286 11.95 -9.15 -9.91
CA GLY A 286 10.88 -8.22 -9.58
C GLY A 286 9.49 -8.67 -10.02
N GLY A 287 9.32 -9.90 -10.49
CA GLY A 287 8.01 -10.54 -10.71
C GLY A 287 7.43 -11.13 -9.43
N TYR A 288 6.37 -11.92 -9.61
CA TYR A 288 5.70 -12.63 -8.52
C TYR A 288 5.44 -14.07 -8.91
N VAL A 289 5.46 -14.96 -7.93
CA VAL A 289 5.08 -16.35 -8.09
C VAL A 289 4.11 -16.76 -7.00
N THR A 290 3.11 -17.54 -7.34
CA THR A 290 2.19 -18.15 -6.39
C THR A 290 1.76 -19.53 -6.84
N GLN A 291 1.33 -20.35 -5.90
CA GLN A 291 0.69 -21.62 -6.18
C GLN A 291 -0.82 -21.46 -6.08
N VAL A 292 -1.54 -21.91 -7.07
CA VAL A 292 -3.00 -21.91 -7.10
C VAL A 292 -3.49 -23.36 -7.09
N THR A 293 -4.20 -23.74 -6.04
CA THR A 293 -4.88 -25.04 -5.99
C THR A 293 -6.20 -24.94 -6.75
N VAL A 294 -6.37 -25.74 -7.77
CA VAL A 294 -7.55 -25.78 -8.63
C VAL A 294 -8.23 -27.12 -8.51
N THR A 295 -9.55 -27.13 -8.28
CA THR A 295 -10.40 -28.29 -8.46
C THR A 295 -11.20 -28.09 -9.74
N PRO A 296 -10.82 -28.73 -10.87
CA PRO A 296 -11.45 -28.50 -12.14
C PRO A 296 -12.96 -28.77 -12.11
N ASN A 297 -13.76 -27.81 -12.58
CA ASN A 297 -15.18 -28.02 -12.77
C ASN A 297 -15.44 -28.60 -14.15
N LEU A 298 -15.68 -29.91 -14.24
CA LEU A 298 -15.84 -30.65 -15.49
C LEU A 298 -17.26 -30.56 -16.06
N SER A 299 -18.15 -29.76 -15.47
CA SER A 299 -19.57 -29.71 -15.85
C SER A 299 -19.79 -29.37 -17.33
N LEU A 300 -19.07 -28.40 -17.88
CA LEU A 300 -19.17 -28.07 -19.31
C LEU A 300 -18.71 -29.20 -20.20
N GLN A 301 -17.53 -29.74 -19.92
CA GLN A 301 -16.96 -30.85 -20.68
C GLN A 301 -17.89 -32.08 -20.67
N LYS A 302 -18.44 -32.40 -19.48
CA LYS A 302 -19.37 -33.54 -19.33
C LYS A 302 -20.69 -33.30 -20.05
N SER A 303 -21.25 -32.09 -19.97
CA SER A 303 -22.46 -31.73 -20.69
C SER A 303 -22.29 -31.83 -22.18
N SER A 304 -21.18 -31.36 -22.75
CA SER A 304 -20.84 -31.47 -24.14
C SER A 304 -20.68 -32.96 -24.59
N GLN A 305 -19.99 -33.77 -23.79
CA GLN A 305 -19.82 -35.20 -24.04
C GLN A 305 -21.15 -35.95 -24.04
N GLU A 306 -22.02 -35.67 -23.11
CA GLU A 306 -23.35 -36.27 -23.00
C GLU A 306 -24.23 -35.86 -24.20
N LEU A 307 -24.29 -34.58 -24.50
CA LEU A 307 -25.03 -34.07 -25.67
C LEU A 307 -24.59 -34.76 -26.96
N HIS A 308 -23.27 -34.80 -27.18
CA HIS A 308 -22.71 -35.47 -28.37
C HIS A 308 -23.06 -36.95 -28.43
N THR A 309 -23.01 -37.67 -27.33
CA THR A 309 -23.39 -39.08 -27.25
C THR A 309 -24.87 -39.26 -27.54
N ASN A 310 -25.75 -38.45 -26.96
CA ASN A 310 -27.19 -38.48 -27.18
C ASN A 310 -27.54 -38.14 -28.64
N ALA A 311 -26.88 -37.15 -29.24
CA ALA A 311 -27.07 -36.79 -30.66
C ALA A 311 -26.67 -37.94 -31.59
N LYS A 312 -25.52 -38.57 -31.37
CA LYS A 312 -25.08 -39.74 -32.16
C LYS A 312 -25.97 -40.94 -32.04
N SER A 313 -26.64 -41.16 -30.90
CA SER A 313 -27.55 -42.24 -30.71
C SER A 313 -28.92 -42.01 -31.38
N GLY A 314 -29.15 -40.86 -32.00
CA GLY A 314 -30.41 -40.49 -32.62
C GLY A 314 -31.49 -40.10 -31.63
N LYS A 315 -31.13 -39.73 -30.41
CA LYS A 315 -32.08 -39.31 -29.35
C LYS A 315 -32.90 -38.07 -29.72
N TYR A 316 -32.33 -37.21 -30.61
CA TYR A 316 -32.97 -35.98 -31.07
C TYR A 316 -33.39 -36.09 -32.52
N GLY A 317 -34.67 -35.96 -32.79
CA GLY A 317 -35.26 -36.06 -34.11
C GLY A 317 -35.39 -34.73 -34.87
N SER A 318 -35.10 -33.61 -34.19
CA SER A 318 -35.14 -32.25 -34.76
C SER A 318 -34.15 -31.33 -34.06
N GLU A 319 -33.84 -30.23 -34.69
CA GLU A 319 -32.99 -29.16 -34.13
C GLU A 319 -33.56 -28.58 -32.83
N ALA A 320 -34.88 -28.37 -32.78
CA ALA A 320 -35.54 -27.91 -31.57
C ALA A 320 -35.40 -28.91 -30.39
N GLN A 321 -35.42 -30.22 -30.67
CA GLN A 321 -35.16 -31.24 -29.64
C GLN A 321 -33.68 -31.28 -29.23
N LEU A 322 -32.77 -31.02 -30.13
CA LEU A 322 -31.35 -30.90 -29.81
C LEU A 322 -31.08 -29.72 -28.87
N VAL A 323 -31.62 -28.55 -29.21
CA VAL A 323 -31.52 -27.33 -28.35
C VAL A 323 -32.08 -27.59 -26.98
N GLU A 324 -33.28 -28.14 -26.85
CA GLU A 324 -33.90 -28.42 -25.55
C GLU A 324 -33.12 -29.50 -24.77
N GLY A 325 -32.58 -30.49 -25.46
CA GLY A 325 -31.69 -31.48 -24.87
C GLY A 325 -30.40 -30.88 -24.34
N TYR A 326 -29.81 -29.90 -25.05
CA TYR A 326 -28.64 -29.18 -24.62
C TYR A 326 -28.91 -28.35 -23.34
N LEU A 327 -29.97 -27.56 -23.36
CA LEU A 327 -30.37 -26.76 -22.19
C LEU A 327 -30.64 -27.62 -20.97
N THR A 328 -31.38 -28.70 -21.12
CA THR A 328 -31.67 -29.64 -20.03
C THR A 328 -30.39 -30.28 -19.47
N THR A 329 -29.46 -30.63 -20.35
CA THR A 329 -28.17 -31.19 -19.93
C THR A 329 -27.35 -30.17 -19.15
N LEU A 330 -27.21 -28.92 -19.65
CA LEU A 330 -26.55 -27.84 -18.92
C LEU A 330 -27.20 -27.57 -17.56
N GLU A 331 -28.49 -27.46 -17.49
CA GLU A 331 -29.25 -27.27 -16.22
C GLU A 331 -29.00 -28.40 -15.21
N THR A 332 -28.86 -29.63 -15.70
CA THR A 332 -28.54 -30.81 -14.85
C THR A 332 -27.15 -30.66 -14.25
N TYR A 333 -26.17 -30.34 -15.05
CA TYR A 333 -24.77 -30.14 -14.58
C TYR A 333 -24.60 -28.84 -13.75
N ALA A 334 -25.43 -27.84 -13.97
CA ALA A 334 -25.50 -26.65 -13.12
C ALA A 334 -26.04 -26.95 -11.73
N GLN A 335 -26.95 -27.93 -11.58
CA GLN A 335 -27.51 -28.36 -10.30
C GLN A 335 -26.64 -29.41 -9.60
N GLN A 336 -25.96 -30.26 -10.39
CA GLN A 336 -25.14 -31.37 -9.91
C GLN A 336 -23.74 -31.28 -10.57
N PRO A 337 -22.90 -30.33 -10.15
CA PRO A 337 -21.61 -30.14 -10.78
C PRO A 337 -20.68 -31.33 -10.54
N VAL A 338 -19.88 -31.62 -11.56
CA VAL A 338 -18.87 -32.68 -11.55
C VAL A 338 -17.50 -32.07 -11.45
N TYR A 339 -16.68 -32.57 -10.52
CA TYR A 339 -15.34 -32.06 -10.28
C TYR A 339 -14.29 -33.12 -10.62
N GLY A 340 -13.13 -32.64 -11.08
CA GLY A 340 -11.93 -33.44 -11.23
C GLY A 340 -11.12 -33.50 -9.92
N GLU A 341 -9.97 -34.14 -9.99
CA GLU A 341 -8.99 -34.13 -8.89
C GLU A 341 -8.37 -32.76 -8.73
N ALA A 342 -8.15 -32.32 -7.48
CA ALA A 342 -7.47 -31.08 -7.20
C ALA A 342 -6.01 -31.15 -7.64
N THR A 343 -5.55 -30.10 -8.29
CA THR A 343 -4.15 -29.95 -8.76
C THR A 343 -3.61 -28.59 -8.35
N THR A 344 -2.29 -28.51 -8.14
CA THR A 344 -1.63 -27.24 -7.86
C THR A 344 -0.89 -26.77 -9.10
N VAL A 345 -1.12 -25.51 -9.47
CA VAL A 345 -0.52 -24.82 -10.63
C VAL A 345 0.37 -23.74 -10.10
N GLU A 346 1.63 -23.71 -10.52
CA GLU A 346 2.51 -22.58 -10.27
C GLU A 346 2.23 -21.49 -11.31
N LEU A 347 1.99 -20.28 -10.84
CA LEU A 347 1.65 -19.13 -11.67
C LEU A 347 2.73 -18.06 -11.51
N HIS A 348 3.34 -17.66 -12.63
CA HIS A 348 4.32 -16.60 -12.70
C HIS A 348 3.67 -15.32 -13.25
N LEU A 349 3.80 -14.23 -12.50
CA LEU A 349 3.24 -12.93 -12.86
C LEU A 349 4.38 -11.93 -13.03
N SER A 350 4.45 -11.28 -14.19
CA SER A 350 5.42 -10.22 -14.42
C SER A 350 5.06 -8.96 -13.62
N THR A 351 6.09 -8.18 -13.29
CA THR A 351 5.91 -6.86 -12.66
C THR A 351 5.10 -5.92 -13.53
N GLY A 352 4.22 -5.28 -12.92
CA GLY A 352 3.44 -4.21 -13.51
C GLY A 352 1.98 -4.42 -13.21
N ALA A 353 1.38 -3.39 -12.77
CA ALA A 353 -0.01 -3.23 -12.33
C ALA A 353 -1.09 -3.81 -13.26
N ILE A 354 -0.72 -4.66 -14.20
CA ILE A 354 -1.63 -5.10 -15.24
C ILE A 354 -1.46 -6.61 -15.42
N LEU A 355 -2.03 -7.40 -14.52
CA LEU A 355 -2.26 -8.85 -14.73
C LEU A 355 -3.04 -9.15 -16.03
N MET A 356 -3.47 -8.12 -16.74
CA MET A 356 -4.29 -8.20 -17.95
C MET A 356 -3.52 -7.87 -19.24
N SER A 357 -2.19 -7.85 -19.22
CA SER A 357 -1.39 -7.59 -20.42
C SER A 357 -0.20 -8.54 -20.57
N GLY A 358 0.11 -8.90 -21.81
CA GLY A 358 1.30 -9.70 -22.17
C GLY A 358 1.30 -11.12 -21.60
N ASP A 359 2.47 -11.56 -21.12
CA ASP A 359 2.69 -12.93 -20.66
C ASP A 359 1.86 -13.28 -19.40
N ALA A 360 1.62 -12.31 -18.53
CA ALA A 360 0.77 -12.49 -17.36
C ALA A 360 -0.67 -12.87 -17.74
N MET A 361 -1.20 -12.30 -18.82
CA MET A 361 -2.53 -12.65 -19.33
C MET A 361 -2.57 -14.10 -19.82
N GLN A 362 -1.51 -14.57 -20.46
CA GLN A 362 -1.44 -15.97 -20.93
C GLN A 362 -1.44 -16.95 -19.77
N GLU A 363 -0.69 -16.65 -18.70
CA GLU A 363 -0.65 -17.49 -17.50
C GLU A 363 -2.02 -17.54 -16.80
N VAL A 364 -2.68 -16.39 -16.65
CA VAL A 364 -4.03 -16.33 -16.07
C VAL A 364 -5.06 -17.08 -16.96
N ASN A 365 -4.98 -16.95 -18.28
CA ASN A 365 -5.87 -17.68 -19.19
C ASN A 365 -5.65 -19.21 -19.08
N ARG A 366 -4.38 -19.66 -18.99
CA ARG A 366 -4.06 -21.07 -18.77
C ARG A 366 -4.63 -21.59 -17.45
N LEU A 367 -4.55 -20.79 -16.39
CA LEU A 367 -5.18 -21.11 -15.12
C LEU A 367 -6.70 -21.22 -15.25
N MET A 368 -7.34 -20.28 -15.96
CA MET A 368 -8.78 -20.27 -16.19
C MET A 368 -9.25 -21.53 -16.96
N GLU A 369 -8.51 -21.99 -17.96
CA GLU A 369 -8.79 -23.22 -18.68
C GLU A 369 -8.71 -24.47 -17.78
N GLN A 370 -7.86 -24.45 -16.76
CA GLN A 370 -7.79 -25.54 -15.79
C GLN A 370 -8.93 -25.50 -14.77
N ILE A 371 -9.40 -24.30 -14.40
CA ILE A 371 -10.52 -24.12 -13.48
C ILE A 371 -11.82 -24.63 -14.11
N LEU A 372 -12.06 -24.32 -15.38
CA LEU A 372 -13.28 -24.65 -16.10
C LEU A 372 -12.91 -25.16 -17.51
N PRO A 373 -12.50 -26.44 -17.65
CA PRO A 373 -12.24 -27.04 -18.96
C PRO A 373 -13.51 -27.12 -19.81
N SER A 374 -13.43 -26.75 -21.08
CA SER A 374 -14.52 -26.76 -22.07
C SER A 374 -14.57 -28.04 -22.88
#